data_63173350294830f0a909e53f11a5923a
#
_entry.id   63173350294830f0a909e53f11a5923a
#
_cell.length_a   1.000
_cell.length_b   1.000
_cell.length_c   1.000
_cell.angle_alpha   90.00
_cell.angle_beta   90.00
_cell.angle_gamma   90.00
#
_symmetry.space_group_name_H-M   'P 1'
#
loop_
_entity.id
_entity.type
_entity.pdbx_description
1 polymer ?
#
loop_
_entity_poly.entity_id
_entity_poly.type
_entity_poly.pdbx_seq_one_letter_code
_entity_poly.pdbx_strand_id
1 'polypeptide(L)'
;VGTTNGKVPMLSEVGVYKASEGFQLAGTAPEGMETTSVNDTSKFTFSSTGWNPQTGSSYINGQNTWSNQANAEFTYTFDGTKVYLMGTKDPGHGSADVYIDGQLVETINTNATSRSTGTKIFESADLTDGHHTLRVVAKTRAAIGVEAAYVINNGGVGMIELENSAYTMNEESTLDVKVKRVGGTKGTITAKIQPNPGSAIQDDFNTELAPTVT
;
A
#
# COMPACT_ATOMS: atom_id res chain seq x y z
N VAL A 1 39.58 -28.36 -22.53
CA VAL A 1 38.85 -27.46 -23.44
C VAL A 1 37.49 -28.05 -23.58
N GLY A 2 36.54 -27.66 -22.72
CA GLY A 2 35.15 -28.06 -22.78
C GLY A 2 34.39 -27.04 -23.62
N THR A 3 33.73 -27.51 -24.68
CA THR A 3 32.81 -26.73 -25.46
C THR A 3 31.57 -26.49 -24.62
N THR A 4 31.38 -25.26 -24.16
CA THR A 4 30.15 -24.79 -23.58
C THR A 4 29.10 -24.70 -24.67
N ASN A 5 28.03 -25.52 -24.56
CA ASN A 5 26.82 -25.36 -25.34
C ASN A 5 26.28 -23.95 -25.07
N GLY A 6 26.16 -23.15 -26.12
CA GLY A 6 25.67 -21.78 -26.07
C GLY A 6 24.20 -21.68 -25.64
N LYS A 7 23.91 -21.94 -24.38
CA LYS A 7 22.71 -21.50 -23.70
C LYS A 7 23.07 -20.23 -22.97
N VAL A 8 22.65 -19.14 -23.56
CA VAL A 8 22.69 -17.81 -22.96
C VAL A 8 21.77 -17.85 -21.76
N PRO A 9 22.27 -17.67 -20.52
CA PRO A 9 21.40 -17.51 -19.38
C PRO A 9 20.63 -16.20 -19.57
N MET A 10 19.37 -16.31 -19.81
CA MET A 10 18.49 -15.14 -19.78
C MET A 10 18.11 -14.90 -18.33
N LEU A 11 18.54 -13.79 -17.75
CA LEU A 11 17.96 -13.24 -16.55
C LEU A 11 16.54 -12.80 -16.91
N SER A 12 15.57 -13.67 -16.74
CA SER A 12 14.21 -13.44 -17.25
C SER A 12 13.41 -12.49 -16.37
N GLU A 13 13.85 -12.19 -15.14
CA GLU A 13 13.13 -11.28 -14.26
C GLU A 13 13.98 -10.87 -13.05
N VAL A 14 14.21 -9.59 -12.88
CA VAL A 14 14.50 -9.04 -11.55
C VAL A 14 13.14 -8.74 -10.94
N GLY A 15 12.57 -9.71 -10.23
CA GLY A 15 11.32 -9.53 -9.52
C GLY A 15 11.55 -8.70 -8.27
N VAL A 16 11.44 -7.38 -8.38
CA VAL A 16 11.09 -6.61 -7.20
C VAL A 16 9.58 -6.68 -7.12
N TYR A 17 9.11 -7.48 -6.19
CA TYR A 17 7.68 -7.55 -5.93
C TYR A 17 7.23 -6.17 -5.46
N LYS A 18 6.59 -5.44 -6.35
CA LYS A 18 5.77 -4.31 -5.96
C LYS A 18 4.70 -4.88 -5.04
N ALA A 19 4.66 -4.45 -3.80
CA ALA A 19 3.65 -4.85 -2.81
C ALA A 19 2.24 -4.32 -3.18
N SER A 20 1.89 -4.28 -4.47
CA SER A 20 0.62 -3.76 -4.98
C SER A 20 -0.41 -4.82 -5.32
N GLU A 21 -0.02 -6.11 -5.38
CA GLU A 21 -0.99 -7.19 -5.59
C GLU A 21 -0.86 -8.21 -4.46
N GLY A 22 -1.78 -8.15 -3.52
CA GLY A 22 -1.88 -9.11 -2.43
C GLY A 22 -1.30 -8.64 -1.09
N PHE A 23 -1.24 -7.35 -0.85
CA PHE A 23 -0.87 -6.80 0.44
C PHE A 23 -1.97 -7.12 1.48
N GLN A 24 -1.93 -8.34 2.00
CA GLN A 24 -2.66 -8.72 3.20
C GLN A 24 -1.77 -8.41 4.39
N LEU A 25 -1.87 -7.21 4.92
CA LEU A 25 -1.29 -6.87 6.20
C LEU A 25 -2.16 -7.45 7.31
N ALA A 26 -1.80 -8.60 7.80
CA ALA A 26 -2.19 -9.00 9.13
C ALA A 26 -1.49 -8.08 10.14
N GLY A 27 -2.08 -6.93 10.43
CA GLY A 27 -1.85 -6.20 11.67
C GLY A 27 -0.66 -5.24 11.76
N THR A 28 0.27 -5.17 10.80
CA THR A 28 1.38 -4.22 10.84
C THR A 28 1.49 -3.44 9.53
N ALA A 29 1.62 -2.11 9.63
CA ALA A 29 1.92 -1.29 8.45
C ALA A 29 3.28 -1.69 7.87
N PRO A 30 3.47 -1.52 6.55
CA PRO A 30 4.79 -1.59 5.96
C PRO A 30 5.76 -0.65 6.64
N GLU A 31 7.04 -1.00 6.63
CA GLU A 31 8.08 -0.12 7.11
C GLU A 31 7.98 1.26 6.42
N GLY A 32 7.99 2.31 7.22
CA GLY A 32 7.85 3.68 6.73
C GLY A 32 6.42 4.23 6.63
N MET A 33 5.40 3.43 6.99
CA MET A 33 4.02 3.91 7.08
C MET A 33 3.57 4.03 8.54
N GLU A 34 2.85 5.10 8.84
CA GLU A 34 2.13 5.25 10.09
C GLU A 34 0.77 4.57 9.97
N THR A 35 0.45 3.72 10.95
CA THR A 35 -0.86 3.05 11.04
C THR A 35 -1.73 3.75 12.06
N THR A 36 -2.94 4.12 11.65
CA THR A 36 -3.99 4.60 12.56
C THR A 36 -5.14 3.60 12.58
N SER A 37 -5.46 3.08 13.75
CA SER A 37 -6.62 2.22 13.94
C SER A 37 -7.92 3.01 13.84
N VAL A 38 -8.98 2.39 13.33
CA VAL A 38 -10.29 3.02 13.16
C VAL A 38 -10.93 3.52 14.47
N ASN A 39 -10.50 2.99 15.61
CA ASN A 39 -10.97 3.41 16.94
C ASN A 39 -10.17 4.57 17.54
N ASP A 40 -9.19 5.12 16.83
CA ASP A 40 -8.52 6.36 17.24
C ASP A 40 -9.41 7.57 16.94
N THR A 41 -10.18 7.98 17.96
CA THR A 41 -11.14 9.09 17.85
C THR A 41 -10.48 10.47 17.77
N SER A 42 -9.17 10.56 17.95
CA SER A 42 -8.42 11.81 17.71
C SER A 42 -8.18 12.05 16.21
N LYS A 43 -8.24 11.00 15.39
CA LYS A 43 -8.00 11.02 13.95
C LYS A 43 -9.25 10.69 13.14
N PHE A 44 -10.06 9.71 13.59
CA PHE A 44 -11.31 9.33 12.95
C PHE A 44 -12.51 9.98 13.64
N THR A 45 -13.37 10.63 12.86
CA THR A 45 -14.63 11.18 13.31
C THR A 45 -15.77 10.63 12.44
N PHE A 46 -16.74 9.96 13.07
CA PHE A 46 -17.90 9.38 12.40
C PHE A 46 -19.13 10.28 12.55
N SER A 47 -19.93 10.42 11.48
CA SER A 47 -21.21 11.10 11.55
C SER A 47 -22.10 10.47 12.61
N SER A 48 -22.94 11.25 13.26
CA SER A 48 -23.58 10.99 14.54
C SER A 48 -24.46 9.73 14.61
N THR A 49 -24.82 9.10 13.50
CA THR A 49 -25.72 7.94 13.47
C THR A 49 -25.32 6.90 12.43
N GLY A 50 -25.59 5.63 12.72
CA GLY A 50 -25.52 4.54 11.76
C GLY A 50 -24.16 3.85 11.63
N TRP A 51 -23.16 4.24 12.40
CA TRP A 51 -21.89 3.55 12.47
C TRP A 51 -21.85 2.52 13.60
N ASN A 52 -21.38 1.33 13.28
CA ASN A 52 -21.39 0.16 14.17
C ASN A 52 -19.96 -0.32 14.36
N PRO A 53 -19.33 -0.07 15.52
CA PRO A 53 -18.05 -0.67 15.85
C PRO A 53 -18.17 -2.20 15.96
N GLN A 54 -17.17 -2.89 15.45
CA GLN A 54 -17.10 -4.35 15.48
C GLN A 54 -15.66 -4.79 15.76
N THR A 55 -15.50 -5.84 16.57
CA THR A 55 -14.19 -6.43 16.87
C THR A 55 -14.08 -7.83 16.30
N GLY A 56 -12.87 -8.23 15.93
CA GLY A 56 -12.58 -9.57 15.44
C GLY A 56 -11.14 -9.73 14.98
N SER A 57 -10.59 -10.92 15.15
CA SER A 57 -9.18 -11.20 14.83
C SER A 57 -8.84 -11.14 13.35
N SER A 58 -9.85 -11.13 12.47
CA SER A 58 -9.67 -10.99 11.03
C SER A 58 -9.49 -9.54 10.57
N TYR A 59 -9.78 -8.56 11.43
CA TYR A 59 -9.64 -7.15 11.12
C TYR A 59 -8.26 -6.62 11.49
N ILE A 60 -7.80 -5.58 10.80
CA ILE A 60 -6.58 -4.88 11.17
C ILE A 60 -6.74 -4.32 12.59
N ASN A 61 -5.74 -4.57 13.44
CA ASN A 61 -5.77 -4.23 14.87
C ASN A 61 -7.02 -4.75 15.63
N GLY A 62 -7.68 -5.77 15.09
CA GLY A 62 -8.89 -6.35 15.67
C GLY A 62 -10.12 -5.45 15.59
N GLN A 63 -10.11 -4.39 14.80
CA GLN A 63 -11.14 -3.35 14.78
C GLN A 63 -11.70 -3.12 13.38
N ASN A 64 -13.01 -2.92 13.31
CA ASN A 64 -13.74 -2.48 12.13
C ASN A 64 -14.88 -1.58 12.56
N THR A 65 -15.19 -0.57 11.77
CA THR A 65 -16.39 0.25 11.96
C THR A 65 -17.12 0.33 10.63
N TRP A 66 -18.40 0.01 10.62
CA TRP A 66 -19.18 -0.09 9.39
C TRP A 66 -20.55 0.62 9.50
N SER A 67 -21.07 1.04 8.36
CA SER A 67 -22.42 1.57 8.25
C SER A 67 -23.10 1.06 6.98
N ASN A 68 -24.43 0.85 7.04
CA ASN A 68 -25.30 0.59 5.90
C ASN A 68 -26.31 1.73 5.66
N GLN A 69 -26.03 2.90 6.18
CA GLN A 69 -26.86 4.07 5.96
C GLN A 69 -26.35 4.88 4.77
N ALA A 70 -27.25 5.24 3.84
CA ALA A 70 -26.91 6.20 2.81
C ALA A 70 -26.54 7.54 3.44
N ASN A 71 -25.54 8.20 2.91
CA ASN A 71 -24.96 9.45 3.41
C ASN A 71 -24.31 9.35 4.81
N ALA A 72 -24.12 8.14 5.35
CA ALA A 72 -23.22 8.00 6.49
C ALA A 72 -21.82 8.42 6.07
N GLU A 73 -21.17 9.22 6.89
CA GLU A 73 -19.84 9.72 6.58
C GLU A 73 -18.90 9.61 7.76
N PHE A 74 -17.64 9.52 7.43
CA PHE A 74 -16.57 9.72 8.40
C PHE A 74 -15.47 10.60 7.81
N THR A 75 -14.71 11.21 8.68
CA THR A 75 -13.48 11.93 8.34
C THR A 75 -12.30 11.30 9.03
N TYR A 76 -11.14 11.39 8.39
CA TYR A 76 -9.84 11.01 8.91
C TYR A 76 -8.86 12.14 8.66
N THR A 77 -8.18 12.61 9.69
CA THR A 77 -7.16 13.66 9.58
C THR A 77 -5.76 13.08 9.74
N PHE A 78 -4.85 13.54 8.91
CA PHE A 78 -3.47 13.05 8.90
C PHE A 78 -2.50 14.11 8.42
N ASP A 79 -1.23 13.93 8.76
CA ASP A 79 -0.11 14.70 8.22
C ASP A 79 0.74 13.76 7.37
N GLY A 80 0.97 14.13 6.10
CA GLY A 80 1.72 13.25 5.21
C GLY A 80 1.57 13.59 3.74
N THR A 81 2.05 12.68 2.90
CA THR A 81 2.07 12.84 1.44
C THR A 81 1.23 11.80 0.71
N LYS A 82 0.73 10.78 1.43
CA LYS A 82 -0.12 9.75 0.84
C LYS A 82 -0.91 9.01 1.92
N VAL A 83 -2.14 8.64 1.61
CA VAL A 83 -3.00 7.88 2.50
C VAL A 83 -3.58 6.66 1.80
N TYR A 84 -3.61 5.54 2.52
CA TYR A 84 -4.32 4.32 2.15
C TYR A 84 -5.42 4.08 3.18
N LEU A 85 -6.62 3.76 2.70
CA LEU A 85 -7.72 3.35 3.57
C LEU A 85 -7.88 1.84 3.46
N MET A 86 -7.89 1.19 4.61
CA MET A 86 -8.04 -0.25 4.74
C MET A 86 -9.43 -0.57 5.28
N GLY A 87 -10.06 -1.59 4.73
CA GLY A 87 -11.40 -1.96 5.13
C GLY A 87 -11.80 -3.35 4.64
N THR A 88 -13.09 -3.63 4.77
CA THR A 88 -13.68 -4.90 4.33
C THR A 88 -14.33 -4.74 2.95
N LYS A 89 -14.11 -5.72 2.08
CA LYS A 89 -14.92 -5.97 0.88
C LYS A 89 -15.83 -7.17 1.10
N ASP A 90 -17.09 -7.11 0.61
CA ASP A 90 -18.09 -8.16 0.87
C ASP A 90 -19.22 -8.09 -0.17
N PRO A 91 -19.94 -9.18 -0.49
CA PRO A 91 -21.07 -9.16 -1.41
C PRO A 91 -22.22 -8.19 -1.02
N GLY A 92 -22.34 -7.89 0.28
CA GLY A 92 -23.33 -6.92 0.78
C GLY A 92 -22.84 -5.48 0.85
N HIS A 93 -21.61 -5.22 0.42
CA HIS A 93 -21.03 -3.88 0.44
C HIS A 93 -21.37 -3.05 -0.80
N GLY A 94 -21.20 -1.74 -0.70
CA GLY A 94 -21.56 -0.77 -1.72
C GLY A 94 -20.46 0.21 -2.06
N SER A 95 -20.89 1.36 -2.58
CA SER A 95 -20.00 2.42 -3.04
C SER A 95 -19.99 3.61 -2.09
N ALA A 96 -18.89 4.32 -2.05
CA ALA A 96 -18.71 5.57 -1.32
C ALA A 96 -17.90 6.57 -2.13
N ASP A 97 -18.20 7.84 -1.97
CA ASP A 97 -17.42 8.93 -2.51
C ASP A 97 -16.32 9.30 -1.51
N VAL A 98 -15.10 9.43 -2.01
CA VAL A 98 -13.90 9.80 -1.24
C VAL A 98 -13.47 11.20 -1.64
N TYR A 99 -13.26 12.02 -0.63
CA TYR A 99 -12.81 13.40 -0.77
C TYR A 99 -11.48 13.57 -0.02
N ILE A 100 -10.56 14.32 -0.63
CA ILE A 100 -9.34 14.83 0.04
C ILE A 100 -9.45 16.36 0.03
N ASP A 101 -9.33 16.98 1.20
CA ASP A 101 -9.38 18.43 1.40
C ASP A 101 -10.61 19.08 0.74
N GLY A 102 -11.75 18.38 0.83
CA GLY A 102 -13.04 18.82 0.30
C GLY A 102 -13.24 18.54 -1.19
N GLN A 103 -12.23 18.07 -1.93
CA GLN A 103 -12.34 17.73 -3.35
C GLN A 103 -12.69 16.24 -3.51
N LEU A 104 -13.69 15.93 -4.35
CA LEU A 104 -13.98 14.55 -4.74
C LEU A 104 -12.82 13.99 -5.57
N VAL A 105 -12.18 12.92 -5.09
CA VAL A 105 -11.04 12.30 -5.78
C VAL A 105 -11.40 10.95 -6.38
N GLU A 106 -12.32 10.19 -5.78
CA GLU A 106 -12.71 8.88 -6.27
C GLU A 106 -14.09 8.47 -5.75
N THR A 107 -14.79 7.63 -6.51
CA THR A 107 -15.90 6.81 -6.00
C THR A 107 -15.42 5.38 -5.88
N ILE A 108 -15.20 4.90 -4.66
CA ILE A 108 -14.79 3.51 -4.40
C ILE A 108 -15.98 2.57 -4.43
N ASN A 109 -15.72 1.30 -4.76
CA ASN A 109 -16.68 0.21 -4.64
C ASN A 109 -16.07 -0.92 -3.79
N THR A 110 -16.70 -1.22 -2.67
CA THR A 110 -16.28 -2.28 -1.76
C THR A 110 -17.10 -3.56 -1.90
N ASN A 111 -18.00 -3.64 -2.90
CA ASN A 111 -18.65 -4.89 -3.26
C ASN A 111 -17.65 -5.87 -3.84
N ALA A 112 -17.75 -7.15 -3.45
CA ALA A 112 -16.91 -8.24 -3.93
C ALA A 112 -17.70 -9.55 -3.94
N THR A 113 -17.22 -10.54 -4.68
CA THR A 113 -17.87 -11.87 -4.74
C THR A 113 -17.73 -12.68 -3.46
N SER A 114 -16.74 -12.35 -2.63
CA SER A 114 -16.49 -12.97 -1.32
C SER A 114 -15.99 -11.94 -0.32
N ARG A 115 -16.19 -12.25 0.98
CA ARG A 115 -15.70 -11.38 2.05
C ARG A 115 -14.18 -11.41 2.14
N SER A 116 -13.58 -10.23 2.23
CA SER A 116 -12.16 -10.02 2.48
C SER A 116 -11.99 -8.84 3.45
N THR A 117 -11.28 -9.04 4.54
CA THR A 117 -10.95 -8.04 5.56
C THR A 117 -9.51 -7.55 5.37
N GLY A 118 -9.13 -6.44 5.97
CA GLY A 118 -7.79 -5.89 5.84
C GLY A 118 -7.40 -5.51 4.41
N THR A 119 -8.38 -5.24 3.57
CA THR A 119 -8.16 -4.98 2.14
C THR A 119 -8.00 -3.48 1.90
N LYS A 120 -7.06 -3.11 1.02
CA LYS A 120 -6.98 -1.74 0.53
C LYS A 120 -8.25 -1.39 -0.24
N ILE A 121 -9.02 -0.42 0.27
CA ILE A 121 -10.25 0.06 -0.36
C ILE A 121 -10.10 1.42 -1.04
N PHE A 122 -9.04 2.17 -0.68
CA PHE A 122 -8.70 3.44 -1.32
C PHE A 122 -7.18 3.69 -1.21
N GLU A 123 -6.64 4.41 -2.18
CA GLU A 123 -5.26 4.93 -2.21
C GLU A 123 -5.29 6.32 -2.83
N SER A 124 -4.77 7.34 -2.14
CA SER A 124 -4.66 8.67 -2.72
C SER A 124 -3.57 8.75 -3.79
N ALA A 125 -3.67 9.70 -4.71
CA ALA A 125 -2.51 10.21 -5.42
C ALA A 125 -1.49 10.78 -4.42
N ASP A 126 -0.29 11.12 -4.89
CA ASP A 126 0.69 11.83 -4.07
C ASP A 126 0.16 13.22 -3.73
N LEU A 127 0.22 13.57 -2.46
CA LEU A 127 -0.23 14.83 -1.90
C LEU A 127 0.97 15.74 -1.59
N THR A 128 0.74 17.02 -1.44
CA THR A 128 1.74 17.91 -0.83
C THR A 128 1.99 17.50 0.61
N ASP A 129 3.22 17.68 1.10
CA ASP A 129 3.51 17.40 2.50
C ASP A 129 2.76 18.38 3.40
N GLY A 130 1.95 17.87 4.32
CA GLY A 130 1.15 18.72 5.20
C GLY A 130 -0.05 18.01 5.82
N HIS A 131 -0.89 18.82 6.44
CA HIS A 131 -2.14 18.39 7.07
C HIS A 131 -3.24 18.20 6.03
N HIS A 132 -3.89 17.05 6.05
CA HIS A 132 -4.95 16.68 5.12
C HIS A 132 -6.17 16.12 5.85
N THR A 133 -7.31 16.23 5.20
CA THR A 133 -8.57 15.62 5.62
C THR A 133 -9.10 14.71 4.54
N LEU A 134 -9.18 13.42 4.84
CA LEU A 134 -9.91 12.45 4.04
C LEU A 134 -11.34 12.37 4.56
N ARG A 135 -12.34 12.47 3.69
CA ARG A 135 -13.77 12.28 4.01
C ARG A 135 -14.37 11.23 3.09
N VAL A 136 -15.10 10.30 3.67
CA VAL A 136 -15.78 9.22 2.94
C VAL A 136 -17.28 9.33 3.19
N VAL A 137 -18.08 9.28 2.12
CA VAL A 137 -19.54 9.39 2.17
C VAL A 137 -20.17 8.19 1.48
N ALA A 138 -20.92 7.38 2.22
CA ALA A 138 -21.64 6.23 1.67
C ALA A 138 -22.72 6.69 0.69
N LYS A 139 -22.72 6.14 -0.53
CA LYS A 139 -23.69 6.49 -1.58
C LYS A 139 -25.01 5.73 -1.48
N THR A 140 -24.95 4.54 -0.94
CA THR A 140 -26.06 3.60 -0.95
C THR A 140 -26.34 3.08 0.46
N ARG A 141 -27.45 2.33 0.61
CA ARG A 141 -27.74 1.59 1.84
C ARG A 141 -27.00 0.26 1.96
N ALA A 142 -26.08 -0.02 1.04
CA ALA A 142 -25.16 -1.14 1.17
C ALA A 142 -24.02 -0.78 2.11
N ALA A 143 -23.45 -1.76 2.78
CA ALA A 143 -22.46 -1.52 3.83
C ALA A 143 -21.13 -0.95 3.27
N ILE A 144 -20.50 -0.10 4.08
CA ILE A 144 -19.12 0.34 3.95
C ILE A 144 -18.43 0.06 5.30
N GLY A 145 -17.28 -0.62 5.27
CA GLY A 145 -16.50 -0.93 6.47
C GLY A 145 -15.08 -0.39 6.35
N VAL A 146 -14.59 0.23 7.41
CA VAL A 146 -13.22 0.75 7.54
C VAL A 146 -12.55 0.13 8.78
N GLU A 147 -11.27 -0.22 8.65
CA GLU A 147 -10.49 -0.89 9.69
C GLU A 147 -9.31 -0.05 10.17
N ALA A 148 -8.62 0.61 9.26
CA ALA A 148 -7.45 1.43 9.54
C ALA A 148 -7.15 2.40 8.39
N ALA A 149 -6.32 3.39 8.67
CA ALA A 149 -5.64 4.17 7.66
C ALA A 149 -4.11 3.97 7.78
N TYR A 150 -3.43 3.96 6.64
CA TYR A 150 -1.97 3.99 6.56
C TYR A 150 -1.55 5.28 5.87
N VAL A 151 -0.57 5.95 6.43
CA VAL A 151 -0.09 7.24 5.95
C VAL A 151 1.40 7.19 5.69
N ILE A 152 1.80 7.67 4.52
CA ILE A 152 3.20 8.01 4.25
C ILE A 152 3.38 9.48 4.63
N ASN A 153 4.27 9.74 5.59
CA ASN A 153 4.60 11.09 5.99
C ASN A 153 6.09 11.37 5.78
N ASN A 154 6.42 12.61 5.41
CA ASN A 154 7.81 13.02 5.21
C ASN A 154 8.60 13.10 6.53
N GLY A 155 7.91 13.04 7.66
CA GLY A 155 8.52 12.91 8.98
C GLY A 155 9.09 11.52 9.27
N GLY A 156 8.70 10.51 8.49
CA GLY A 156 9.15 9.13 8.57
C GLY A 156 10.41 8.84 7.77
N VAL A 157 10.84 7.60 7.84
CA VAL A 157 12.00 7.13 7.07
C VAL A 157 11.68 6.93 5.58
N GLY A 158 10.39 6.86 5.19
CA GLY A 158 9.99 6.59 3.81
C GLY A 158 10.17 5.14 3.40
N MET A 159 10.12 4.89 2.09
CA MET A 159 10.38 3.58 1.50
C MET A 159 11.24 3.72 0.23
N ILE A 160 11.88 2.63 -0.17
CA ILE A 160 12.61 2.56 -1.43
C ILE A 160 11.73 1.87 -2.46
N GLU A 161 11.57 2.50 -3.61
CA GLU A 161 10.87 1.95 -4.77
C GLU A 161 11.83 1.86 -5.96
N LEU A 162 11.61 0.90 -6.84
CA LEU A 162 12.24 0.91 -8.15
C LEU A 162 11.67 2.05 -8.99
N GLU A 163 12.53 2.74 -9.73
CA GLU A 163 12.08 3.79 -10.67
C GLU A 163 11.26 3.20 -11.83
N ASN A 164 11.63 2.02 -12.29
CA ASN A 164 10.92 1.28 -13.33
C ASN A 164 10.45 -0.08 -12.82
N SER A 165 9.30 -0.53 -13.31
CA SER A 165 8.71 -1.83 -12.93
C SER A 165 9.46 -3.04 -13.52
N ALA A 166 10.27 -2.84 -14.54
CA ALA A 166 11.10 -3.86 -15.17
C ALA A 166 12.35 -3.24 -15.78
N TYR A 167 13.40 -4.03 -15.85
CA TYR A 167 14.66 -3.71 -16.50
C TYR A 167 15.07 -4.89 -17.36
N THR A 168 15.64 -4.62 -18.53
CA THR A 168 16.18 -5.63 -19.43
C THR A 168 17.67 -5.34 -19.69
N MET A 169 18.48 -6.37 -19.76
CA MET A 169 19.89 -6.24 -20.08
C MET A 169 20.32 -7.36 -21.03
N ASN A 170 21.35 -7.09 -21.81
CA ASN A 170 22.04 -8.12 -22.57
C ASN A 170 23.07 -8.81 -21.68
N GLU A 171 23.38 -10.04 -22.03
CA GLU A 171 24.48 -10.78 -21.41
C GLU A 171 25.81 -10.01 -21.53
N GLU A 172 26.68 -10.20 -20.55
CA GLU A 172 27.98 -9.51 -20.43
C GLU A 172 27.91 -7.96 -20.31
N SER A 173 26.72 -7.42 -20.09
CA SER A 173 26.53 -5.98 -19.84
C SER A 173 26.28 -5.70 -18.36
N THR A 174 26.50 -4.44 -17.96
CA THR A 174 26.08 -3.94 -16.65
C THR A 174 24.76 -3.18 -16.78
N LEU A 175 23.93 -3.29 -15.77
CA LEU A 175 22.66 -2.60 -15.69
C LEU A 175 22.59 -1.78 -14.42
N ASP A 176 22.36 -0.47 -14.56
CA ASP A 176 22.06 0.39 -13.43
C ASP A 176 20.57 0.32 -13.11
N VAL A 177 20.23 -0.34 -12.00
CA VAL A 177 18.87 -0.38 -11.48
C VAL A 177 18.67 0.84 -10.60
N LYS A 178 17.85 1.77 -11.09
CA LYS A 178 17.54 3.00 -10.37
C LYS A 178 16.44 2.79 -9.35
N VAL A 179 16.69 3.27 -8.15
CA VAL A 179 15.76 3.30 -7.04
C VAL A 179 15.50 4.73 -6.61
N LYS A 180 14.31 5.00 -6.10
CA LYS A 180 13.93 6.28 -5.53
C LYS A 180 13.40 6.10 -4.12
N ARG A 181 13.65 7.06 -3.26
CA ARG A 181 13.04 7.16 -1.94
C ARG A 181 11.72 7.91 -2.06
N VAL A 182 10.66 7.36 -1.49
CA VAL A 182 9.32 7.99 -1.47
C VAL A 182 8.78 8.04 -0.05
N GLY A 183 8.00 9.07 0.24
CA GLY A 183 7.21 9.18 1.47
C GLY A 183 7.99 9.48 2.74
N GLY A 184 9.24 9.89 2.66
CA GLY A 184 9.98 10.29 3.85
C GLY A 184 11.40 10.74 3.56
N THR A 185 11.94 11.61 4.41
CA THR A 185 13.29 12.18 4.24
C THR A 185 14.17 12.02 5.48
N LYS A 186 13.63 11.50 6.59
CA LYS A 186 14.40 11.36 7.84
C LYS A 186 15.24 10.09 7.86
N GLY A 187 16.48 10.26 8.29
CA GLY A 187 17.40 9.13 8.53
C GLY A 187 17.86 8.45 7.25
N THR A 188 18.55 7.33 7.44
CA THR A 188 19.07 6.47 6.36
C THR A 188 18.14 5.28 6.20
N ILE A 189 17.80 4.94 4.95
CA ILE A 189 17.10 3.71 4.61
C ILE A 189 18.10 2.80 3.93
N THR A 190 18.12 1.53 4.33
CA THR A 190 18.91 0.49 3.68
C THR A 190 17.96 -0.50 3.00
N ALA A 191 18.14 -0.73 1.72
CA ALA A 191 17.49 -1.83 1.01
C ALA A 191 18.51 -2.91 0.69
N LYS A 192 18.12 -4.16 0.92
CA LYS A 192 18.90 -5.31 0.47
C LYS A 192 18.32 -5.80 -0.84
N ILE A 193 19.13 -5.76 -1.90
CA ILE A 193 18.74 -6.35 -3.17
C ILE A 193 19.10 -7.83 -3.11
N GLN A 194 18.12 -8.68 -3.30
CA GLN A 194 18.33 -10.13 -3.45
C GLN A 194 17.90 -10.52 -4.85
N PRO A 195 18.80 -11.00 -5.70
CA PRO A 195 18.41 -11.57 -6.97
C PRO A 195 17.59 -12.83 -6.71
N ASN A 196 16.47 -12.95 -7.42
CA ASN A 196 15.72 -14.21 -7.50
C ASN A 196 16.05 -14.84 -8.85
N PRO A 197 16.94 -15.84 -8.89
CA PRO A 197 17.54 -16.30 -10.13
C PRO A 197 16.54 -16.97 -11.11
N GLY A 198 15.33 -17.32 -10.67
CA GLY A 198 14.43 -18.06 -11.55
C GLY A 198 15.09 -19.31 -12.11
N SER A 199 15.39 -19.30 -13.43
CA SER A 199 16.15 -20.37 -14.12
C SER A 199 17.65 -20.12 -14.19
N ALA A 200 18.16 -18.95 -13.79
CA ALA A 200 19.57 -18.63 -13.70
C ALA A 200 20.22 -19.27 -12.45
N ILE A 201 21.46 -19.65 -12.53
CA ILE A 201 22.23 -20.17 -11.40
C ILE A 201 23.07 -19.06 -10.74
N GLN A 202 23.54 -19.32 -9.52
CA GLN A 202 24.31 -18.35 -8.71
C GLN A 202 25.54 -17.79 -9.45
N ASP A 203 26.14 -18.55 -10.35
CA ASP A 203 27.34 -18.18 -11.10
C ASP A 203 27.04 -17.21 -12.27
N ASP A 204 25.76 -17.01 -12.60
CA ASP A 204 25.35 -16.13 -13.69
C ASP A 204 25.28 -14.65 -13.29
N PHE A 205 25.42 -14.33 -12.00
CA PHE A 205 25.42 -12.96 -11.51
C PHE A 205 26.37 -12.76 -10.34
N ASN A 206 27.02 -11.59 -10.34
CA ASN A 206 27.87 -11.18 -9.24
C ASN A 206 27.03 -10.63 -8.09
N THR A 207 27.16 -11.24 -6.91
CA THR A 207 26.37 -10.90 -5.71
C THR A 207 27.00 -9.80 -4.84
N GLU A 208 28.10 -9.18 -5.26
CA GLU A 208 28.68 -8.03 -4.56
C GLU A 208 27.88 -6.74 -4.78
N LEU A 209 26.58 -6.81 -4.47
CA LEU A 209 25.70 -5.66 -4.52
C LEU A 209 25.33 -5.28 -3.09
N ALA A 210 25.97 -4.27 -2.57
CA ALA A 210 25.52 -3.54 -1.39
C ALA A 210 25.30 -2.07 -1.75
N PRO A 211 24.26 -1.71 -2.53
CA PRO A 211 23.97 -0.31 -2.73
C PRO A 211 23.38 0.24 -1.45
N THR A 212 24.07 1.22 -0.87
CA THR A 212 23.48 2.09 0.15
C THR A 212 22.82 3.22 -0.61
N VAL A 213 21.49 3.31 -0.52
CA VAL A 213 20.75 4.46 -1.02
C VAL A 213 20.61 5.44 0.15
N THR A 214 21.18 6.60 -0.01
CA THR A 214 21.10 7.74 0.95
C THR A 214 20.08 8.74 0.49
#